data_fec3c17dc11e8abdda0e5dd324973878
#
_entry.id   fec3c17dc11e8abdda0e5dd324973878
#
_cell.length_a   1.000
_cell.length_b   1.000
_cell.length_c   1.000
_cell.angle_alpha   90.00
_cell.angle_beta   90.00
_cell.angle_gamma   90.00
#
_symmetry.space_group_name_H-M   'P 1'
#
loop_
_entity.id
_entity.type
_entity.pdbx_description
1 polymer ?
#
loop_
_entity_poly.entity_id
_entity_poly.type
_entity_poly.pdbx_seq_one_letter_code
_entity_poly.pdbx_strand_id
1 'polypeptide(L)'
;MQHLIVSTWTVVNSAGISAGALLKKANVMNVHARAHSHNDYEHTRPLVDALNAGFASVEADIYLVDGKLLVAHDRKDVRPERTLEALYLRPMMERIQRTGSVQPGISTFQLMIDIKANSADVLPILDRALKPYERWLSHGSSTEYFPNALEVILSGDRPTRQLAARRERNIFVDARVDDLKSPQPGVFRMVSEAWLSHIPWFGSGLISRQHRAWLSDYVRRADDLGIKSRFWGLPDTPAGWRILDAAGVSWIGTDKLDVCAAWMAARGL
;
A
#
# COMPACT_ATOMS: atom_id res chain seq x y z
N MET A 1 81.48 13.53 -3.01
CA MET A 1 80.17 13.07 -2.53
C MET A 1 79.40 14.31 -2.11
N GLN A 2 78.62 14.87 -3.00
CA GLN A 2 77.70 16.01 -2.72
C GLN A 2 76.37 15.69 -3.37
N HIS A 3 75.38 15.60 -2.52
CA HIS A 3 73.94 15.37 -2.96
C HIS A 3 73.40 16.71 -3.43
N LEU A 4 72.97 16.75 -4.68
CA LEU A 4 72.11 17.81 -5.22
C LEU A 4 70.63 17.51 -4.80
N ILE A 5 70.02 18.47 -4.06
CA ILE A 5 68.62 18.50 -3.79
C ILE A 5 67.94 19.34 -4.89
N VAL A 6 67.15 18.71 -5.72
CA VAL A 6 66.29 19.40 -6.70
C VAL A 6 64.88 19.60 -6.07
N SER A 7 64.58 20.84 -5.75
CA SER A 7 63.22 21.23 -5.29
C SER A 7 62.29 21.44 -6.49
N THR A 8 61.30 20.57 -6.65
CA THR A 8 60.23 20.75 -7.62
C THR A 8 59.11 21.58 -7.00
N TRP A 9 58.84 22.73 -7.57
CA TRP A 9 57.69 23.55 -7.26
C TRP A 9 56.47 22.95 -7.98
N THR A 10 55.47 22.51 -7.22
CA THR A 10 54.17 22.12 -7.77
C THR A 10 53.28 23.36 -7.83
N VAL A 11 52.99 23.78 -9.06
CA VAL A 11 51.97 24.80 -9.33
C VAL A 11 50.58 24.19 -9.09
N VAL A 12 49.88 24.66 -8.07
CA VAL A 12 48.48 24.29 -7.84
C VAL A 12 47.62 25.10 -8.80
N ASN A 13 47.12 24.45 -9.82
CA ASN A 13 46.18 25.04 -10.77
C ASN A 13 44.77 24.97 -10.21
N SER A 14 44.25 26.08 -9.73
CA SER A 14 42.87 26.23 -9.27
C SER A 14 41.94 26.49 -10.46
N ALA A 15 41.44 25.46 -11.12
CA ALA A 15 40.21 25.50 -11.92
C ALA A 15 39.97 24.12 -12.48
N GLY A 16 38.94 23.44 -11.99
CA GLY A 16 38.51 22.15 -12.54
C GLY A 16 37.58 21.43 -11.62
N ILE A 17 36.55 22.11 -11.16
CA ILE A 17 35.36 21.37 -10.70
C ILE A 17 34.75 20.74 -11.96
N SER A 18 35.11 19.49 -12.17
CA SER A 18 34.61 18.69 -13.28
C SER A 18 33.10 18.67 -13.29
N ALA A 19 32.48 19.06 -14.42
CA ALA A 19 31.06 18.99 -14.69
C ALA A 19 30.47 17.56 -14.56
N GLY A 20 31.30 16.56 -14.26
CA GLY A 20 30.90 15.17 -14.02
C GLY A 20 30.41 14.87 -12.61
N ALA A 21 30.61 15.76 -11.63
CA ALA A 21 30.16 15.56 -10.25
C ALA A 21 28.72 16.03 -9.98
N LEU A 22 28.09 16.72 -10.94
CA LEU A 22 26.71 17.23 -10.85
C LEU A 22 25.65 16.27 -11.41
N LEU A 23 26.01 15.10 -11.89
CA LEU A 23 25.09 14.19 -12.58
C LEU A 23 24.86 12.84 -11.87
N LYS A 24 24.92 12.79 -10.54
CA LYS A 24 24.42 11.63 -9.78
C LYS A 24 23.94 12.00 -8.38
N LYS A 25 23.05 12.96 -8.23
CA LYS A 25 21.95 12.75 -7.30
C LYS A 25 21.00 11.79 -8.06
N ALA A 26 21.26 10.50 -7.96
CA ALA A 26 20.25 9.52 -8.18
C ALA A 26 19.05 10.02 -7.35
N ASN A 27 17.88 10.21 -7.98
CA ASN A 27 16.64 10.43 -7.27
C ASN A 27 16.49 9.21 -6.36
N VAL A 28 16.93 9.33 -5.12
CA VAL A 28 16.58 8.37 -4.08
C VAL A 28 15.10 8.58 -3.92
N MET A 29 14.34 7.73 -4.57
CA MET A 29 12.89 7.74 -4.48
C MET A 29 12.57 7.48 -3.01
N ASN A 30 11.99 8.48 -2.33
CA ASN A 30 11.52 8.29 -0.98
C ASN A 30 10.46 7.19 -1.00
N VAL A 31 10.63 6.18 -0.17
CA VAL A 31 9.68 5.07 -0.06
C VAL A 31 8.90 5.25 1.22
N HIS A 32 7.59 5.27 1.09
CA HIS A 32 6.65 5.51 2.18
C HIS A 32 5.95 4.19 2.54
N ALA A 33 6.55 3.44 3.45
CA ALA A 33 6.10 2.09 3.83
C ALA A 33 4.69 2.04 4.43
N ARG A 34 4.14 3.18 4.85
CA ARG A 34 2.78 3.32 5.41
C ARG A 34 1.81 4.05 4.48
N ALA A 35 2.23 4.37 3.25
CA ALA A 35 1.39 5.08 2.29
C ALA A 35 0.51 4.11 1.50
N HIS A 36 -0.78 4.40 1.45
CA HIS A 36 -1.80 3.65 0.71
C HIS A 36 -2.52 4.57 -0.28
N SER A 37 -2.45 4.25 -1.57
CA SER A 37 -3.22 4.94 -2.61
C SER A 37 -4.66 4.43 -2.57
N HIS A 38 -5.55 5.22 -1.97
CA HIS A 38 -6.99 5.00 -1.96
C HIS A 38 -7.55 5.35 -3.34
N ASN A 39 -8.51 4.59 -3.85
CA ASN A 39 -9.06 4.77 -5.20
C ASN A 39 -7.97 4.90 -6.29
N ASP A 40 -6.89 4.12 -6.21
CA ASP A 40 -5.73 4.24 -7.10
C ASP A 40 -6.10 4.23 -8.59
N TYR A 41 -7.14 3.51 -8.96
CA TYR A 41 -7.65 3.41 -10.34
C TYR A 41 -8.25 4.72 -10.88
N GLU A 42 -8.50 5.73 -10.05
CA GLU A 42 -8.96 7.08 -10.42
C GLU A 42 -7.82 7.96 -10.94
N HIS A 43 -6.56 7.62 -10.62
CA HIS A 43 -5.41 8.36 -11.12
C HIS A 43 -5.22 8.16 -12.63
N THR A 44 -4.53 9.12 -13.25
CA THR A 44 -4.26 9.11 -14.70
C THR A 44 -3.53 7.84 -15.13
N ARG A 45 -2.61 7.35 -14.30
CA ARG A 45 -1.85 6.12 -14.54
C ARG A 45 -1.93 5.24 -13.28
N PRO A 46 -3.01 4.45 -13.12
CA PRO A 46 -3.17 3.55 -11.99
C PRO A 46 -1.91 2.72 -11.71
N LEU A 47 -1.62 2.45 -10.46
CA LEU A 47 -0.38 1.85 -9.98
C LEU A 47 0.87 2.70 -10.22
N VAL A 48 1.06 3.21 -11.44
CA VAL A 48 2.30 3.92 -11.82
C VAL A 48 2.48 5.21 -11.04
N ASP A 49 1.39 5.97 -10.84
CA ASP A 49 1.46 7.23 -10.10
C ASP A 49 1.72 6.98 -8.60
N ALA A 50 1.09 5.96 -8.00
CA ALA A 50 1.37 5.55 -6.62
C ALA A 50 2.83 5.08 -6.44
N LEU A 51 3.34 4.27 -7.37
CA LEU A 51 4.74 3.81 -7.33
C LEU A 51 5.73 4.98 -7.48
N ASN A 52 5.43 5.95 -8.36
CA ASN A 52 6.26 7.15 -8.51
C ASN A 52 6.25 8.02 -7.25
N ALA A 53 5.14 8.04 -6.52
CA ALA A 53 5.02 8.70 -5.22
C ALA A 53 5.66 7.90 -4.06
N GLY A 54 6.20 6.71 -4.31
CA GLY A 54 6.89 5.89 -3.31
C GLY A 54 5.97 5.07 -2.40
N PHE A 55 4.72 4.84 -2.80
CA PHE A 55 3.71 4.16 -1.98
C PHE A 55 3.93 2.64 -1.92
N ALA A 56 3.48 2.04 -0.83
CA ALA A 56 3.64 0.61 -0.53
C ALA A 56 2.33 -0.19 -0.66
N SER A 57 1.22 0.48 -0.94
CA SER A 57 -0.11 -0.14 -1.07
C SER A 57 -0.98 0.65 -2.04
N VAL A 58 -1.83 -0.06 -2.79
CA VAL A 58 -2.85 0.51 -3.68
C VAL A 58 -4.18 -0.20 -3.50
N GLU A 59 -5.27 0.51 -3.83
CA GLU A 59 -6.64 -0.02 -3.84
C GLU A 59 -7.19 -0.09 -5.26
N ALA A 60 -7.83 -1.22 -5.60
CA ALA A 60 -8.52 -1.44 -6.85
C ALA A 60 -9.95 -1.93 -6.58
N ASP A 61 -10.93 -1.16 -6.99
CA ASP A 61 -12.35 -1.54 -6.94
C ASP A 61 -12.71 -2.41 -8.14
N ILE A 62 -13.39 -3.53 -7.92
CA ILE A 62 -13.68 -4.47 -9.00
C ILE A 62 -15.15 -4.88 -9.08
N TYR A 63 -15.55 -5.13 -10.32
CA TYR A 63 -16.79 -5.81 -10.70
C TYR A 63 -16.47 -7.04 -11.54
N LEU A 64 -17.23 -8.11 -11.33
CA LEU A 64 -17.25 -9.24 -12.25
C LEU A 64 -18.28 -8.96 -13.36
N VAL A 65 -17.80 -8.88 -14.60
CA VAL A 65 -18.63 -8.66 -15.80
C VAL A 65 -18.12 -9.57 -16.91
N ASP A 66 -19.00 -10.40 -17.44
CA ASP A 66 -18.73 -11.35 -18.52
C ASP A 66 -17.46 -12.20 -18.28
N GLY A 67 -17.29 -12.67 -17.04
CA GLY A 67 -16.16 -13.50 -16.62
C GLY A 67 -14.84 -12.75 -16.45
N LYS A 68 -14.82 -11.40 -16.53
CA LYS A 68 -13.66 -10.55 -16.36
C LYS A 68 -13.77 -9.70 -15.08
N LEU A 69 -12.65 -9.50 -14.40
CA LEU A 69 -12.53 -8.58 -13.26
C LEU A 69 -12.22 -7.18 -13.78
N LEU A 70 -13.22 -6.32 -13.84
CA LEU A 70 -13.14 -4.97 -14.40
C LEU A 70 -13.05 -3.94 -13.28
N VAL A 71 -12.19 -2.94 -13.45
CA VAL A 71 -11.85 -1.95 -12.42
C VAL A 71 -12.64 -0.67 -12.65
N ALA A 72 -13.49 -0.31 -11.68
CA ALA A 72 -14.23 0.95 -11.64
C ALA A 72 -14.81 1.20 -10.24
N HIS A 73 -15.05 2.47 -9.88
CA HIS A 73 -15.78 2.83 -8.66
C HIS A 73 -17.26 2.48 -8.77
N ASP A 74 -17.89 2.96 -9.81
CA ASP A 74 -19.30 2.70 -10.10
C ASP A 74 -19.48 1.72 -11.26
N ARG A 75 -20.53 0.89 -11.22
CA ARG A 75 -20.82 -0.07 -12.29
C ARG A 75 -21.05 0.59 -13.66
N LYS A 76 -21.54 1.83 -13.71
CA LYS A 76 -21.76 2.58 -14.96
C LYS A 76 -20.44 2.98 -15.65
N ASP A 77 -19.32 3.03 -14.90
CA ASP A 77 -18.01 3.46 -15.37
C ASP A 77 -17.10 2.27 -15.75
N VAL A 78 -17.64 1.06 -15.67
CA VAL A 78 -16.94 -0.17 -16.08
C VAL A 78 -16.60 -0.12 -17.57
N ARG A 79 -15.32 -0.42 -17.91
CA ARG A 79 -14.80 -0.47 -19.28
C ARG A 79 -14.08 -1.79 -19.53
N PRO A 80 -14.31 -2.46 -20.68
CA PRO A 80 -13.73 -3.79 -20.97
C PRO A 80 -12.21 -3.84 -20.95
N GLU A 81 -11.53 -2.74 -21.27
CA GLU A 81 -10.06 -2.62 -21.29
C GLU A 81 -9.45 -2.40 -19.91
N ARG A 82 -10.24 -1.96 -18.93
CA ARG A 82 -9.76 -1.70 -17.55
C ARG A 82 -9.89 -2.95 -16.69
N THR A 83 -9.12 -3.96 -16.99
CA THR A 83 -9.11 -5.21 -16.20
C THR A 83 -8.12 -5.12 -15.04
N LEU A 84 -8.41 -5.85 -13.95
CA LEU A 84 -7.47 -6.00 -12.82
C LEU A 84 -6.11 -6.51 -13.30
N GLU A 85 -6.12 -7.43 -14.27
CA GLU A 85 -4.91 -7.97 -14.90
C GLU A 85 -4.08 -6.89 -15.59
N ALA A 86 -4.71 -6.07 -16.42
CA ALA A 86 -4.01 -5.07 -17.23
C ALA A 86 -3.48 -3.89 -16.41
N LEU A 87 -4.27 -3.44 -15.41
CA LEU A 87 -3.92 -2.27 -14.62
C LEU A 87 -2.97 -2.58 -13.46
N TYR A 88 -3.06 -3.79 -12.88
CA TYR A 88 -2.35 -4.12 -11.63
C TYR A 88 -1.51 -5.38 -11.71
N LEU A 89 -2.10 -6.56 -11.97
CA LEU A 89 -1.39 -7.82 -11.78
C LEU A 89 -0.18 -7.93 -12.70
N ARG A 90 -0.35 -7.74 -14.00
CA ARG A 90 0.74 -7.83 -14.98
C ARG A 90 1.85 -6.81 -14.72
N PRO A 91 1.56 -5.50 -14.56
CA PRO A 91 2.62 -4.52 -14.27
C PRO A 91 3.38 -4.81 -12.98
N MET A 92 2.70 -5.28 -11.92
CA MET A 92 3.36 -5.68 -10.67
C MET A 92 4.30 -6.84 -10.90
N MET A 93 3.86 -7.88 -11.64
CA MET A 93 4.67 -9.05 -11.92
C MET A 93 5.88 -8.76 -12.78
N GLU A 94 5.74 -7.92 -13.81
CA GLU A 94 6.87 -7.46 -14.63
C GLU A 94 7.92 -6.74 -13.77
N ARG A 95 7.48 -5.97 -12.78
CA ARG A 95 8.40 -5.31 -11.83
C ARG A 95 9.08 -6.33 -10.92
N ILE A 96 8.34 -7.25 -10.31
CA ILE A 96 8.90 -8.30 -9.44
C ILE A 96 9.93 -9.15 -10.20
N GLN A 97 9.62 -9.54 -11.43
CA GLN A 97 10.55 -10.32 -12.27
C GLN A 97 11.84 -9.57 -12.57
N ARG A 98 11.77 -8.26 -12.74
CA ARG A 98 12.92 -7.42 -13.07
C ARG A 98 13.76 -7.03 -11.87
N THR A 99 13.13 -6.77 -10.71
CA THR A 99 13.78 -6.13 -9.56
C THR A 99 13.63 -6.88 -8.24
N GLY A 100 12.86 -7.97 -8.22
CA GLY A 100 12.55 -8.76 -7.03
C GLY A 100 11.42 -8.18 -6.16
N SER A 101 10.86 -7.01 -6.49
CA SER A 101 9.81 -6.34 -5.71
C SER A 101 8.89 -5.52 -6.61
N VAL A 102 7.66 -5.22 -6.15
CA VAL A 102 6.77 -4.26 -6.82
C VAL A 102 7.33 -2.84 -6.68
N GLN A 103 7.78 -2.48 -5.48
CA GLN A 103 8.35 -1.19 -5.15
C GLN A 103 9.72 -1.39 -4.50
N PRO A 104 10.83 -0.86 -5.07
CA PRO A 104 12.14 -0.95 -4.44
C PRO A 104 12.11 -0.39 -3.01
N GLY A 105 12.70 -1.13 -2.05
CA GLY A 105 12.67 -0.77 -0.63
C GLY A 105 11.43 -1.28 0.13
N ILE A 106 10.44 -1.87 -0.55
CA ILE A 106 9.27 -2.52 0.06
C ILE A 106 9.39 -4.04 -0.15
N SER A 107 9.49 -4.77 0.95
CA SER A 107 9.59 -6.24 0.93
C SER A 107 8.28 -6.91 0.52
N THR A 108 7.16 -6.36 0.96
CA THR A 108 5.81 -6.85 0.65
C THR A 108 4.92 -5.67 0.27
N PHE A 109 4.59 -5.57 -1.01
CA PHE A 109 3.65 -4.58 -1.52
C PHE A 109 2.21 -5.08 -1.30
N GLN A 110 1.28 -4.21 -0.91
CA GLN A 110 -0.11 -4.59 -0.70
C GLN A 110 -0.99 -4.16 -1.88
N LEU A 111 -1.72 -5.11 -2.46
CA LEU A 111 -2.84 -4.86 -3.36
C LEU A 111 -4.13 -5.11 -2.59
N MET A 112 -4.84 -4.04 -2.26
CA MET A 112 -6.20 -4.14 -1.75
C MET A 112 -7.18 -4.19 -2.91
N ILE A 113 -8.06 -5.18 -2.92
CA ILE A 113 -9.09 -5.37 -3.93
C ILE A 113 -10.45 -5.21 -3.24
N ASP A 114 -11.15 -4.12 -3.54
CA ASP A 114 -12.50 -3.88 -3.06
C ASP A 114 -13.52 -4.52 -4.02
N ILE A 115 -14.15 -5.59 -3.58
CA ILE A 115 -15.17 -6.29 -4.36
C ILE A 115 -16.49 -5.55 -4.18
N LYS A 116 -17.02 -4.98 -5.26
CA LYS A 116 -18.23 -4.17 -5.20
C LYS A 116 -19.53 -4.99 -5.06
N ALA A 117 -19.52 -6.24 -5.53
CA ALA A 117 -20.66 -7.15 -5.38
C ALA A 117 -20.29 -8.59 -5.75
N ASN A 118 -21.09 -9.56 -5.28
CA ASN A 118 -21.05 -10.97 -5.68
C ASN A 118 -19.70 -11.66 -5.42
N SER A 119 -19.13 -11.47 -4.24
CA SER A 119 -17.82 -12.02 -3.87
C SER A 119 -17.73 -13.55 -4.06
N ALA A 120 -18.84 -14.27 -3.88
CA ALA A 120 -18.90 -15.71 -4.11
C ALA A 120 -18.56 -16.10 -5.56
N ASP A 121 -19.01 -15.31 -6.54
CA ASP A 121 -18.72 -15.52 -7.96
C ASP A 121 -17.38 -14.94 -8.37
N VAL A 122 -16.97 -13.83 -7.71
CA VAL A 122 -15.68 -13.17 -7.94
C VAL A 122 -14.51 -14.06 -7.51
N LEU A 123 -14.60 -14.70 -6.35
CA LEU A 123 -13.49 -15.44 -5.75
C LEU A 123 -12.89 -16.51 -6.67
N PRO A 124 -13.66 -17.39 -7.34
CA PRO A 124 -13.09 -18.39 -8.26
C PRO A 124 -12.42 -17.76 -9.50
N ILE A 125 -12.89 -16.60 -9.95
CA ILE A 125 -12.29 -15.89 -11.07
C ILE A 125 -10.96 -15.25 -10.63
N LEU A 126 -10.94 -14.65 -9.44
CA LEU A 126 -9.75 -14.06 -8.86
C LEU A 126 -8.68 -15.13 -8.57
N ASP A 127 -9.05 -16.29 -8.03
CA ASP A 127 -8.12 -17.42 -7.84
C ASP A 127 -7.44 -17.81 -9.18
N ARG A 128 -8.21 -17.89 -10.27
CA ARG A 128 -7.64 -18.16 -11.60
C ARG A 128 -6.73 -17.06 -12.10
N ALA A 129 -7.12 -15.81 -11.88
CA ALA A 129 -6.31 -14.65 -12.28
C ALA A 129 -4.97 -14.58 -11.51
N LEU A 130 -4.97 -14.97 -10.24
CA LEU A 130 -3.77 -14.97 -9.40
C LEU A 130 -2.87 -16.21 -9.57
N LYS A 131 -3.40 -17.31 -10.11
CA LYS A 131 -2.66 -18.59 -10.23
C LYS A 131 -1.30 -18.48 -10.94
N PRO A 132 -1.15 -17.71 -12.06
CA PRO A 132 0.15 -17.53 -12.71
C PRO A 132 1.20 -16.83 -11.84
N TYR A 133 0.75 -16.13 -10.80
CA TYR A 133 1.54 -15.26 -9.93
C TYR A 133 1.79 -15.84 -8.55
N GLU A 134 1.27 -17.05 -8.25
CA GLU A 134 1.22 -17.69 -6.93
C GLU A 134 2.58 -17.70 -6.21
N ARG A 135 3.68 -17.94 -6.93
CA ARG A 135 5.03 -17.99 -6.35
C ARG A 135 5.52 -16.67 -5.72
N TRP A 136 4.88 -15.55 -6.04
CA TRP A 136 5.24 -14.22 -5.51
C TRP A 136 4.22 -13.67 -4.52
N LEU A 137 3.12 -14.41 -4.32
CA LEU A 137 2.09 -14.02 -3.37
C LEU A 137 2.49 -14.42 -1.96
N SER A 138 2.23 -13.54 -1.00
CA SER A 138 2.20 -13.91 0.41
C SER A 138 1.17 -15.02 0.61
N HIS A 139 1.47 -15.97 1.46
CA HIS A 139 0.56 -17.10 1.72
C HIS A 139 0.59 -17.49 3.20
N GLY A 140 -0.39 -18.27 3.63
CA GLY A 140 -0.44 -18.70 5.01
C GLY A 140 -1.63 -19.61 5.32
N SER A 141 -1.64 -20.06 6.58
CA SER A 141 -2.68 -20.88 7.19
C SER A 141 -3.34 -20.15 8.36
N SER A 142 -4.03 -20.85 9.23
CA SER A 142 -4.54 -20.29 10.49
C SER A 142 -3.45 -20.03 11.52
N THR A 143 -2.27 -20.64 11.38
CA THR A 143 -1.18 -20.60 12.37
C THR A 143 0.10 -19.96 11.83
N GLU A 144 0.28 -19.91 10.51
CA GLU A 144 1.52 -19.46 9.90
C GLU A 144 1.24 -18.46 8.78
N TYR A 145 2.16 -17.51 8.61
CA TYR A 145 2.14 -16.53 7.54
C TYR A 145 3.54 -16.37 6.94
N PHE A 146 3.61 -16.48 5.64
CA PHE A 146 4.82 -16.33 4.84
C PHE A 146 4.70 -15.12 3.94
N PRO A 147 5.31 -13.98 4.30
CA PRO A 147 5.32 -12.78 3.46
C PRO A 147 6.09 -13.03 2.17
N ASN A 148 5.63 -12.39 1.08
CA ASN A 148 6.31 -12.43 -0.21
C ASN A 148 6.16 -11.05 -0.88
N ALA A 149 6.61 -10.91 -2.12
CA ALA A 149 6.65 -9.64 -2.84
C ALA A 149 5.29 -8.93 -2.97
N LEU A 150 4.18 -9.69 -2.99
CA LEU A 150 2.82 -9.16 -3.10
C LEU A 150 1.88 -9.79 -2.07
N GLU A 151 1.19 -8.98 -1.29
CA GLU A 151 0.08 -9.38 -0.41
C GLU A 151 -1.25 -8.93 -1.02
N VAL A 152 -2.21 -9.84 -1.18
CA VAL A 152 -3.55 -9.54 -1.71
C VAL A 152 -4.56 -9.54 -0.58
N ILE A 153 -5.25 -8.41 -0.41
CA ILE A 153 -6.26 -8.20 0.64
C ILE A 153 -7.61 -7.92 -0.03
N LEU A 154 -8.67 -8.62 0.37
CA LEU A 154 -10.03 -8.36 -0.10
C LEU A 154 -10.79 -7.49 0.87
N SER A 155 -11.42 -6.44 0.34
CA SER A 155 -12.32 -5.52 1.02
C SER A 155 -13.70 -5.51 0.32
N GLY A 156 -14.61 -4.63 0.72
CA GLY A 156 -15.95 -4.51 0.16
C GLY A 156 -16.84 -5.71 0.52
N ASP A 157 -17.43 -6.36 -0.49
CA ASP A 157 -18.13 -7.64 -0.35
C ASP A 157 -17.11 -8.76 -0.22
N ARG A 158 -16.83 -9.20 1.01
CA ARG A 158 -15.70 -10.09 1.34
C ARG A 158 -16.14 -11.55 1.46
N PRO A 159 -15.53 -12.49 0.74
CA PRO A 159 -15.83 -13.91 0.85
C PRO A 159 -15.16 -14.55 2.08
N THR A 160 -15.32 -13.93 3.25
CA THR A 160 -14.62 -14.30 4.50
C THR A 160 -14.83 -15.75 4.88
N ARG A 161 -16.07 -16.28 4.76
CA ARG A 161 -16.38 -17.68 5.12
C ARG A 161 -15.67 -18.66 4.21
N GLN A 162 -15.65 -18.39 2.89
CA GLN A 162 -14.95 -19.25 1.91
C GLN A 162 -13.46 -19.25 2.14
N LEU A 163 -12.86 -18.09 2.45
CA LEU A 163 -11.43 -18.00 2.75
C LEU A 163 -11.08 -18.63 4.10
N ALA A 164 -11.93 -18.49 5.11
CA ALA A 164 -11.73 -19.14 6.41
C ALA A 164 -11.78 -20.67 6.33
N ALA A 165 -12.57 -21.22 5.41
CA ALA A 165 -12.64 -22.68 5.19
C ALA A 165 -11.42 -23.27 4.48
N ARG A 166 -10.51 -22.45 3.93
CA ARG A 166 -9.29 -22.92 3.28
C ARG A 166 -8.21 -23.28 4.31
N ARG A 167 -7.55 -24.39 4.13
CA ARG A 167 -6.39 -24.77 4.93
C ARG A 167 -5.21 -23.82 4.70
N GLU A 168 -4.97 -23.50 3.43
CA GLU A 168 -3.95 -22.56 3.00
C GLU A 168 -4.57 -21.51 2.07
N ARG A 169 -4.04 -20.31 2.09
CA ARG A 169 -4.53 -19.18 1.31
C ARG A 169 -3.41 -18.23 0.93
N ASN A 170 -3.57 -17.58 -0.20
CA ASN A 170 -2.73 -16.49 -0.71
C ASN A 170 -3.55 -15.20 -0.94
N ILE A 171 -4.76 -15.19 -0.42
CA ILE A 171 -5.69 -14.07 -0.40
C ILE A 171 -6.16 -13.92 1.04
N PHE A 172 -6.14 -12.69 1.55
CA PHE A 172 -6.52 -12.37 2.91
C PHE A 172 -7.68 -11.37 2.94
N VAL A 173 -8.16 -11.02 4.11
CA VAL A 173 -9.36 -10.20 4.27
C VAL A 173 -9.06 -8.95 5.09
N ASP A 174 -9.64 -7.83 4.64
CA ASP A 174 -9.80 -6.59 5.38
C ASP A 174 -11.00 -6.72 6.32
N ALA A 175 -10.75 -6.91 7.62
CA ALA A 175 -11.77 -7.00 8.67
C ALA A 175 -12.48 -5.65 8.88
N ARG A 176 -13.56 -5.69 9.67
CA ARG A 176 -14.20 -4.52 10.29
C ARG A 176 -14.06 -4.62 11.81
N VAL A 177 -14.28 -3.52 12.52
CA VAL A 177 -14.12 -3.48 13.97
C VAL A 177 -14.98 -4.54 14.68
N ASP A 178 -16.14 -4.86 14.13
CA ASP A 178 -17.01 -5.91 14.66
C ASP A 178 -16.44 -7.33 14.47
N ASP A 179 -15.73 -7.57 13.38
CA ASP A 179 -15.06 -8.85 13.12
C ASP A 179 -13.98 -9.13 14.19
N LEU A 180 -13.40 -8.07 14.80
CA LEU A 180 -12.40 -8.22 15.86
C LEU A 180 -12.95 -8.78 17.17
N LYS A 181 -14.28 -8.90 17.33
CA LYS A 181 -14.93 -9.58 18.45
C LYS A 181 -14.81 -11.10 18.34
N SER A 182 -14.65 -11.60 17.11
CA SER A 182 -14.46 -13.03 16.80
C SER A 182 -13.40 -13.16 15.69
N PRO A 183 -12.14 -12.90 16.00
CA PRO A 183 -11.08 -12.84 15.01
C PRO A 183 -10.90 -14.20 14.32
N GLN A 184 -10.59 -14.17 13.03
CA GLN A 184 -10.30 -15.34 12.21
C GLN A 184 -8.78 -15.41 11.97
N PRO A 185 -8.03 -16.17 12.77
CA PRO A 185 -6.56 -16.22 12.64
C PRO A 185 -6.13 -16.64 11.22
N GLY A 186 -5.14 -15.92 10.70
CA GLY A 186 -4.61 -16.15 9.35
C GLY A 186 -5.55 -15.78 8.20
N VAL A 187 -6.78 -15.31 8.47
CA VAL A 187 -7.71 -14.79 7.46
C VAL A 187 -7.62 -13.28 7.38
N PHE A 188 -7.69 -12.61 8.54
CA PHE A 188 -7.57 -11.17 8.63
C PHE A 188 -6.11 -10.74 8.63
N ARG A 189 -5.75 -9.84 7.74
CA ARG A 189 -4.42 -9.21 7.67
C ARG A 189 -4.50 -7.70 7.77
N MET A 190 -5.71 -7.15 7.67
CA MET A 190 -6.00 -5.75 7.83
C MET A 190 -7.35 -5.58 8.54
N VAL A 191 -7.56 -4.42 9.16
CA VAL A 191 -8.86 -3.94 9.62
C VAL A 191 -9.03 -2.50 9.16
N SER A 192 -10.15 -2.21 8.50
CA SER A 192 -10.49 -0.86 8.04
C SER A 192 -11.85 -0.43 8.57
N GLU A 193 -11.98 0.89 8.81
CA GLU A 193 -13.25 1.50 9.20
C GLU A 193 -13.50 2.84 8.53
N ALA A 194 -14.79 3.17 8.37
CA ALA A 194 -15.18 4.51 7.99
C ALA A 194 -14.89 5.49 9.13
N TRP A 195 -14.08 6.51 8.87
CA TRP A 195 -13.69 7.48 9.91
C TRP A 195 -14.90 8.11 10.61
N LEU A 196 -15.85 8.63 9.84
CA LEU A 196 -17.00 9.34 10.36
C LEU A 196 -18.00 8.45 11.12
N SER A 197 -17.94 7.13 10.96
CA SER A 197 -18.76 6.20 11.75
C SER A 197 -18.35 6.18 13.22
N HIS A 198 -17.14 6.59 13.55
CA HIS A 198 -16.58 6.52 14.89
C HIS A 198 -16.10 7.85 15.43
N ILE A 199 -15.59 8.73 14.54
CA ILE A 199 -14.96 10.00 14.96
C ILE A 199 -15.53 11.13 14.09
N PRO A 200 -16.46 11.95 14.63
CA PRO A 200 -17.09 13.06 13.90
C PRO A 200 -16.16 14.28 13.83
N TRP A 201 -15.02 14.12 13.19
CA TRP A 201 -14.03 15.18 12.94
C TRP A 201 -13.91 15.41 11.44
N PHE A 202 -14.15 16.64 11.00
CA PHE A 202 -14.30 17.06 9.61
C PHE A 202 -13.11 17.88 9.08
N GLY A 203 -11.94 17.74 9.70
CA GLY A 203 -10.70 18.35 9.19
C GLY A 203 -10.21 19.58 9.97
N SER A 204 -10.93 20.05 10.98
CA SER A 204 -10.55 21.19 11.82
C SER A 204 -10.79 20.95 13.30
N GLY A 205 -10.07 21.68 14.15
CA GLY A 205 -10.15 21.53 15.60
C GLY A 205 -9.50 20.25 16.13
N LEU A 206 -9.72 20.00 17.40
CA LEU A 206 -9.20 18.81 18.10
C LEU A 206 -10.27 17.71 18.17
N ILE A 207 -9.85 16.46 17.95
CA ILE A 207 -10.70 15.31 18.30
C ILE A 207 -10.84 15.22 19.84
N SER A 208 -12.01 14.80 20.32
CA SER A 208 -12.27 14.69 21.75
C SER A 208 -11.35 13.67 22.41
N ARG A 209 -11.21 13.77 23.74
CA ARG A 209 -10.46 12.78 24.54
C ARG A 209 -11.05 11.36 24.36
N GLN A 210 -12.37 11.24 24.32
CA GLN A 210 -13.06 9.97 24.12
C GLN A 210 -12.72 9.37 22.74
N HIS A 211 -12.75 10.15 21.68
CA HIS A 211 -12.45 9.66 20.34
C HIS A 211 -10.96 9.30 20.18
N ARG A 212 -10.04 10.03 20.83
CA ARG A 212 -8.63 9.62 20.89
C ARG A 212 -8.44 8.29 21.60
N ALA A 213 -9.14 8.08 22.73
CA ALA A 213 -9.09 6.81 23.47
C ALA A 213 -9.62 5.64 22.61
N TRP A 214 -10.74 5.85 21.93
CA TRP A 214 -11.29 4.86 20.99
C TRP A 214 -10.31 4.54 19.85
N LEU A 215 -9.71 5.55 19.23
CA LEU A 215 -8.72 5.37 18.17
C LEU A 215 -7.49 4.58 18.63
N SER A 216 -6.98 4.90 19.83
CA SER A 216 -5.87 4.15 20.44
C SER A 216 -6.24 2.71 20.74
N ASP A 217 -7.46 2.43 21.24
CA ASP A 217 -7.94 1.07 21.46
C ASP A 217 -8.09 0.27 20.15
N TYR A 218 -8.61 0.92 19.12
CA TYR A 218 -8.73 0.31 17.78
C TYR A 218 -7.37 -0.12 17.23
N VAL A 219 -6.36 0.78 17.26
CA VAL A 219 -5.00 0.48 16.80
C VAL A 219 -4.39 -0.63 17.64
N ARG A 220 -4.46 -0.54 18.97
CA ARG A 220 -3.93 -1.57 19.88
C ARG A 220 -4.54 -2.95 19.58
N ARG A 221 -5.86 -3.05 19.36
CA ARG A 221 -6.51 -4.32 19.03
C ARG A 221 -6.05 -4.89 17.68
N ALA A 222 -5.78 -4.05 16.70
CA ALA A 222 -5.18 -4.48 15.44
C ALA A 222 -3.76 -5.02 15.65
N ASP A 223 -2.94 -4.30 16.42
CA ASP A 223 -1.57 -4.69 16.76
C ASP A 223 -1.51 -5.99 17.56
N ASP A 224 -2.40 -6.17 18.57
CA ASP A 224 -2.52 -7.40 19.37
C ASP A 224 -2.83 -8.63 18.49
N LEU A 225 -3.51 -8.44 17.37
CA LEU A 225 -3.82 -9.48 16.39
C LEU A 225 -2.76 -9.60 15.27
N GLY A 226 -1.75 -8.74 15.25
CA GLY A 226 -0.73 -8.70 14.20
C GLY A 226 -1.28 -8.32 12.82
N ILE A 227 -2.33 -7.50 12.77
CA ILE A 227 -2.96 -7.05 11.52
C ILE A 227 -2.84 -5.52 11.37
N LYS A 228 -2.87 -5.04 10.13
CA LYS A 228 -2.71 -3.61 9.84
C LYS A 228 -4.02 -2.87 10.01
N SER A 229 -3.98 -1.66 10.57
CA SER A 229 -5.12 -0.76 10.73
C SER A 229 -5.19 0.29 9.63
N ARG A 230 -6.41 0.66 9.20
CA ARG A 230 -6.68 1.69 8.19
C ARG A 230 -8.00 2.40 8.47
N PHE A 231 -8.12 3.63 7.97
CA PHE A 231 -9.40 4.34 7.85
C PHE A 231 -9.62 4.85 6.43
N TRP A 232 -10.90 4.86 6.00
CA TRP A 232 -11.33 5.60 4.82
C TRP A 232 -12.30 6.73 5.21
N GLY A 233 -12.52 7.70 4.30
CA GLY A 233 -13.42 8.83 4.55
C GLY A 233 -12.90 9.83 5.58
N LEU A 234 -11.64 9.76 5.99
CA LEU A 234 -10.97 10.79 6.75
C LEU A 234 -10.74 12.01 5.84
N PRO A 235 -10.87 13.26 6.35
CA PRO A 235 -10.43 14.42 5.60
C PRO A 235 -8.97 14.29 5.13
N ASP A 236 -8.78 14.22 3.82
CA ASP A 236 -7.51 13.95 3.14
C ASP A 236 -6.62 15.19 3.14
N THR A 237 -6.02 15.46 4.28
CA THR A 237 -5.22 16.66 4.59
C THR A 237 -4.06 16.33 5.54
N PRO A 238 -3.01 17.17 5.59
CA PRO A 238 -1.93 17.02 6.57
C PRO A 238 -2.39 16.97 8.03
N ALA A 239 -3.54 17.57 8.36
CA ALA A 239 -4.11 17.50 9.70
C ALA A 239 -4.70 16.10 9.98
N GLY A 240 -5.42 15.52 9.02
CA GLY A 240 -5.93 14.16 9.09
C GLY A 240 -4.80 13.13 9.20
N TRP A 241 -3.82 13.22 8.30
CA TRP A 241 -2.68 12.29 8.31
C TRP A 241 -1.89 12.35 9.62
N ARG A 242 -1.71 13.54 10.23
CA ARG A 242 -1.09 13.67 11.56
C ARG A 242 -1.85 12.95 12.66
N ILE A 243 -3.19 12.93 12.60
CA ILE A 243 -4.00 12.21 13.59
C ILE A 243 -3.77 10.71 13.46
N LEU A 244 -3.78 10.16 12.23
CA LEU A 244 -3.51 8.75 11.98
C LEU A 244 -2.09 8.37 12.41
N ASP A 245 -1.10 9.18 12.04
CA ASP A 245 0.29 8.95 12.38
C ASP A 245 0.53 8.96 13.88
N ALA A 246 0.02 9.97 14.59
CA ALA A 246 0.13 10.10 16.04
C ALA A 246 -0.57 8.96 16.81
N ALA A 247 -1.59 8.35 16.21
CA ALA A 247 -2.28 7.20 16.78
C ALA A 247 -1.63 5.86 16.44
N GLY A 248 -0.62 5.82 15.55
CA GLY A 248 0.05 4.60 15.13
C GLY A 248 -0.74 3.79 14.09
N VAL A 249 -1.73 4.39 13.39
CA VAL A 249 -2.47 3.69 12.33
C VAL A 249 -1.51 3.19 11.26
N SER A 250 -1.63 1.93 10.86
CA SER A 250 -0.65 1.28 9.97
C SER A 250 -0.63 1.88 8.57
N TRP A 251 -1.80 2.14 7.98
CA TRP A 251 -1.93 2.72 6.64
C TRP A 251 -2.48 4.14 6.67
N ILE A 252 -1.78 5.06 6.07
CA ILE A 252 -2.24 6.43 5.79
C ILE A 252 -2.74 6.44 4.36
N GLY A 253 -4.06 6.39 4.20
CA GLY A 253 -4.75 6.42 2.91
C GLY A 253 -4.92 7.84 2.40
N THR A 254 -4.80 8.03 1.07
CA THR A 254 -4.97 9.32 0.40
C THR A 254 -5.33 9.15 -1.06
N ASP A 255 -6.09 10.11 -1.61
CA ASP A 255 -6.29 10.34 -3.05
C ASP A 255 -5.32 11.42 -3.58
N LYS A 256 -4.46 12.00 -2.71
CA LYS A 256 -3.54 13.12 -3.05
C LYS A 256 -2.08 12.67 -2.94
N LEU A 257 -1.65 11.80 -3.85
CA LEU A 257 -0.38 11.09 -3.77
C LEU A 257 0.82 12.01 -3.53
N ASP A 258 1.03 13.02 -4.39
CA ASP A 258 2.21 13.89 -4.32
C ASP A 258 2.24 14.72 -3.02
N VAL A 259 1.06 15.21 -2.58
CA VAL A 259 0.95 16.03 -1.36
C VAL A 259 1.23 15.17 -0.12
N CYS A 260 0.70 13.94 -0.10
CA CYS A 260 0.94 13.00 1.00
C CYS A 260 2.39 12.53 1.03
N ALA A 261 2.97 12.19 -0.12
CA ALA A 261 4.38 11.80 -0.24
C ALA A 261 5.31 12.91 0.28
N ALA A 262 5.09 14.15 -0.13
CA ALA A 262 5.87 15.29 0.36
C ALA A 262 5.71 15.50 1.89
N TRP A 263 4.49 15.31 2.40
CA TRP A 263 4.20 15.40 3.84
C TRP A 263 4.92 14.29 4.62
N MET A 264 4.93 13.04 4.12
CA MET A 264 5.64 11.92 4.72
C MET A 264 7.15 12.11 4.68
N ALA A 265 7.69 12.48 3.53
CA ALA A 265 9.13 12.73 3.36
C ALA A 265 9.67 13.78 4.34
N ALA A 266 8.91 14.86 4.59
CA ALA A 266 9.26 15.88 5.56
C ALA A 266 9.30 15.37 7.03
N ARG A 267 8.82 14.16 7.30
CA ARG A 267 8.76 13.50 8.61
C ARG A 267 9.63 12.26 8.72
N GLY A 268 10.24 11.84 7.63
CA GLY A 268 11.02 10.59 7.57
C GLY A 268 10.15 9.34 7.67
N LEU A 269 8.90 9.42 7.17
CA LEU A 269 7.92 8.32 7.13
C LEU A 269 7.97 7.57 5.80
#